data_dc07aee445f9200495aeb479479a35a1
#
_entry.id   dc07aee445f9200495aeb479479a35a1
#
_cell.length_a   1.000
_cell.length_b   1.000
_cell.length_c   1.000
_cell.angle_alpha   90.00
_cell.angle_beta   90.00
_cell.angle_gamma   90.00
#
_symmetry.space_group_name_H-M   'P 1'
#
loop_
_entity.id
_entity.type
_entity.pdbx_description
1 polymer ?
#
loop_
_entity_poly.entity_id
_entity_poly.type
_entity_poly.pdbx_seq_one_letter_code
_entity_poly.pdbx_strand_id
1 'polypeptide(L)'
;MTEGNFTDYVKIYAASGNGGAGSMHLHREKFVPKGGPDGGDGGRGGHIILKGNKHLWTLIHFKFQKHFRAEHGEAGGANRSFGADGKDIYLEVPLGTIVKDAETEEVLFEITEDGQEVIALRGGKGGLGNWHFRTATNQTPRYAQPGLPGEERELLLELKVLADVGLVGFPNAGKSTLLSVITSAKPKIGDYPFTTLKPNLGIVENRDFQSFVMADIPGIIEGAAEGKGLGHFFLRHIERNSLLLFIIPADANDIVAEYEILLNELKKYNPELLDKQRLVAISKSDMLDEELMAAIDKELAAKLKVPYLFISSVSGKGIQKLKDELMKRLDN
;
A
#
# COMPACT_ATOMS: atom_id res chain seq x y z
N MET A 1 17.92 9.34 18.20
CA MET A 1 17.85 9.28 16.73
C MET A 1 16.49 8.73 16.39
N THR A 2 15.54 9.59 15.99
CA THR A 2 14.20 9.18 15.57
C THR A 2 14.33 8.54 14.21
N GLU A 3 14.28 7.22 14.15
CA GLU A 3 14.09 6.48 12.90
C GLU A 3 12.80 6.97 12.24
N GLY A 4 12.89 7.39 10.97
CA GLY A 4 11.77 7.99 10.26
C GLY A 4 10.52 7.11 10.23
N ASN A 5 9.37 7.74 10.23
CA ASN A 5 8.03 7.13 10.29
C ASN A 5 7.60 6.36 9.02
N PHE A 6 8.51 6.03 8.10
CA PHE A 6 8.21 5.33 6.85
C PHE A 6 8.91 3.96 6.80
N THR A 7 8.15 2.92 6.51
CA THR A 7 8.64 1.55 6.32
C THR A 7 7.95 0.98 5.09
N ASP A 8 8.74 0.57 4.12
CA ASP A 8 8.35 0.06 2.80
C ASP A 8 8.62 -1.44 2.64
N TYR A 9 9.34 -2.00 3.59
CA TYR A 9 9.76 -3.39 3.60
C TYR A 9 9.73 -3.94 5.01
N VAL A 10 9.01 -5.03 5.21
CA VAL A 10 8.90 -5.67 6.52
C VAL A 10 8.63 -7.16 6.40
N LYS A 11 9.29 -7.93 7.25
CA LYS A 11 9.06 -9.35 7.41
C LYS A 11 8.14 -9.59 8.60
N ILE A 12 7.07 -10.36 8.38
CA ILE A 12 6.11 -10.76 9.42
C ILE A 12 6.01 -12.28 9.49
N TYR A 13 5.72 -12.76 10.68
CA TYR A 13 5.38 -14.15 10.93
C TYR A 13 3.87 -14.26 11.05
N ALA A 14 3.25 -15.06 10.21
CA ALA A 14 1.81 -15.25 10.16
C ALA A 14 1.47 -16.72 10.35
N ALA A 15 0.49 -17.00 11.22
CA ALA A 15 -0.04 -18.33 11.46
C ALA A 15 -1.57 -18.30 11.47
N SER A 16 -2.18 -19.09 10.63
CA SER A 16 -3.63 -19.31 10.64
C SER A 16 -4.04 -20.27 11.75
N GLY A 17 -5.34 -20.30 12.09
CA GLY A 17 -5.87 -21.18 13.13
C GLY A 17 -5.94 -22.64 12.67
N ASN A 18 -5.72 -23.56 13.58
CA ASN A 18 -6.01 -24.98 13.35
C ASN A 18 -7.52 -25.22 13.38
N GLY A 19 -8.01 -26.19 12.64
CA GLY A 19 -9.40 -26.66 12.77
C GLY A 19 -9.63 -27.39 14.10
N GLY A 20 -10.81 -27.23 14.64
CA GLY A 20 -11.27 -27.95 15.83
C GLY A 20 -11.48 -29.46 15.53
N ALA A 21 -11.30 -30.32 16.51
CA ALA A 21 -11.58 -31.74 16.36
C ALA A 21 -13.09 -32.00 16.29
N GLY A 22 -13.51 -32.98 15.50
CA GLY A 22 -14.85 -33.52 15.57
C GLY A 22 -15.09 -34.25 16.89
N SER A 23 -16.33 -34.34 17.33
CA SER A 23 -16.73 -35.01 18.56
C SER A 23 -17.06 -36.49 18.31
N MET A 24 -16.65 -37.36 19.22
CA MET A 24 -17.03 -38.77 19.21
C MET A 24 -18.14 -39.08 20.24
N HIS A 25 -18.97 -38.08 20.58
CA HIS A 25 -20.01 -38.22 21.56
C HIS A 25 -21.09 -39.23 21.12
N LEU A 26 -21.59 -40.01 22.08
CA LEU A 26 -22.67 -40.97 21.90
C LEU A 26 -23.85 -40.51 22.76
N HIS A 27 -25.01 -40.35 22.15
CA HIS A 27 -26.23 -39.95 22.83
C HIS A 27 -26.63 -40.93 23.91
N ARG A 28 -26.90 -40.44 25.11
CA ARG A 28 -27.37 -41.23 26.25
C ARG A 28 -28.38 -40.44 27.04
N GLU A 29 -29.59 -41.02 27.18
CA GLU A 29 -30.65 -40.47 28.03
C GLU A 29 -31.20 -41.55 28.96
N LYS A 30 -32.00 -41.13 29.95
CA LYS A 30 -32.53 -42.01 31.03
C LYS A 30 -33.23 -43.26 30.51
N PHE A 31 -33.90 -43.21 29.37
CA PHE A 31 -34.61 -44.35 28.77
C PHE A 31 -34.06 -44.75 27.38
N VAL A 32 -32.94 -44.15 26.95
CA VAL A 32 -32.28 -44.43 25.67
C VAL A 32 -30.80 -44.76 25.91
N PRO A 33 -30.48 -45.92 26.53
CA PRO A 33 -29.08 -46.23 26.88
C PRO A 33 -28.19 -46.54 25.69
N LYS A 34 -28.76 -46.79 24.49
CA LYS A 34 -28.06 -47.05 23.23
C LYS A 34 -28.42 -46.02 22.16
N GLY A 35 -28.44 -44.74 22.52
CA GLY A 35 -28.58 -43.66 21.56
C GLY A 35 -27.36 -43.64 20.60
N GLY A 36 -27.55 -43.42 19.33
CA GLY A 36 -26.51 -43.50 18.33
C GLY A 36 -25.43 -42.38 18.44
N PRO A 37 -24.53 -42.31 17.47
CA PRO A 37 -23.53 -41.21 17.41
C PRO A 37 -24.23 -39.88 17.19
N ASP A 38 -23.86 -38.89 17.97
CA ASP A 38 -24.40 -37.53 17.94
C ASP A 38 -23.32 -36.46 18.11
N GLY A 39 -22.05 -36.81 17.91
CA GLY A 39 -20.96 -35.88 17.95
C GLY A 39 -21.00 -34.91 16.74
N GLY A 40 -20.92 -33.60 17.02
CA GLY A 40 -20.85 -32.54 16.02
C GLY A 40 -19.46 -32.37 15.43
N ASP A 41 -19.37 -31.60 14.36
CA ASP A 41 -18.11 -31.29 13.69
C ASP A 41 -17.35 -30.18 14.44
N GLY A 42 -16.03 -30.16 14.30
CA GLY A 42 -15.22 -29.07 14.78
C GLY A 42 -15.35 -27.81 13.88
N GLY A 43 -15.13 -26.66 14.46
CA GLY A 43 -15.10 -25.38 13.75
C GLY A 43 -13.84 -25.22 12.88
N ARG A 44 -13.90 -24.40 11.89
CA ARG A 44 -12.77 -23.98 11.05
C ARG A 44 -11.80 -23.12 11.88
N GLY A 45 -10.49 -23.22 11.63
CA GLY A 45 -9.52 -22.24 12.11
C GLY A 45 -9.65 -20.89 11.39
N GLY A 46 -9.30 -19.79 12.06
CA GLY A 46 -9.32 -18.46 11.49
C GLY A 46 -8.29 -18.29 10.36
N HIS A 47 -8.61 -17.49 9.37
CA HIS A 47 -7.72 -17.12 8.28
C HIS A 47 -6.85 -15.91 8.65
N ILE A 48 -5.72 -15.74 7.94
CA ILE A 48 -5.00 -14.48 7.85
C ILE A 48 -5.35 -13.85 6.50
N ILE A 49 -5.94 -12.66 6.55
CA ILE A 49 -6.44 -11.94 5.38
C ILE A 49 -5.72 -10.60 5.30
N LEU A 50 -5.12 -10.27 4.15
CA LEU A 50 -4.63 -8.94 3.87
C LEU A 50 -5.72 -8.13 3.22
N LYS A 51 -5.87 -6.88 3.69
CA LYS A 51 -6.88 -5.94 3.20
C LYS A 51 -6.26 -4.65 2.75
N GLY A 52 -6.55 -4.23 1.52
CA GLY A 52 -6.12 -2.95 0.97
C GLY A 52 -6.81 -1.78 1.67
N ASN A 53 -6.02 -0.78 2.08
CA ASN A 53 -6.52 0.45 2.66
C ASN A 53 -5.78 1.64 2.04
N LYS A 54 -6.50 2.46 1.25
CA LYS A 54 -5.96 3.65 0.57
C LYS A 54 -5.49 4.76 1.51
N HIS A 55 -5.93 4.74 2.77
CA HIS A 55 -5.50 5.73 3.78
C HIS A 55 -4.18 5.37 4.46
N LEU A 56 -3.67 4.17 4.21
CA LEU A 56 -2.35 3.75 4.66
C LEU A 56 -1.32 4.02 3.56
N TRP A 57 -0.17 4.53 3.96
CA TRP A 57 0.95 4.88 3.06
C TRP A 57 2.29 4.28 3.51
N THR A 58 2.30 3.47 4.56
CA THR A 58 3.51 2.82 5.10
C THR A 58 3.18 1.51 5.81
N LEU A 59 4.14 0.61 5.83
CA LEU A 59 4.07 -0.66 6.56
C LEU A 59 4.58 -0.54 8.01
N ILE A 60 4.67 0.68 8.57
CA ILE A 60 5.31 0.94 9.87
C ILE A 60 4.68 0.17 11.02
N HIS A 61 3.37 -0.09 10.98
CA HIS A 61 2.68 -0.85 12.02
C HIS A 61 3.29 -2.25 12.20
N PHE A 62 3.70 -2.88 11.09
CA PHE A 62 4.31 -4.21 11.08
C PHE A 62 5.76 -4.22 11.59
N LYS A 63 6.42 -3.05 11.69
CA LYS A 63 7.75 -2.95 12.32
C LYS A 63 7.67 -3.24 13.83
N PHE A 64 6.58 -2.84 14.47
CA PHE A 64 6.37 -2.99 15.91
C PHE A 64 5.64 -4.28 16.27
N GLN A 65 4.74 -4.77 15.40
CA GLN A 65 4.04 -6.03 15.58
C GLN A 65 4.36 -6.93 14.40
N LYS A 66 5.13 -7.99 14.64
CA LYS A 66 5.61 -8.91 13.60
C LYS A 66 4.95 -10.28 13.62
N HIS A 67 4.24 -10.62 14.69
CA HIS A 67 3.62 -11.93 14.86
C HIS A 67 2.11 -11.81 14.87
N PHE A 68 1.47 -12.52 13.95
CA PHE A 68 0.03 -12.57 13.80
C PHE A 68 -0.42 -14.04 13.83
N ARG A 69 -1.32 -14.37 14.75
CA ARG A 69 -1.84 -15.72 14.88
C ARG A 69 -3.35 -15.68 15.01
N ALA A 70 -4.07 -16.30 14.05
CA ALA A 70 -5.52 -16.40 14.08
C ALA A 70 -5.99 -17.46 15.09
N GLU A 71 -7.24 -17.35 15.52
CA GLU A 71 -7.85 -18.25 16.51
C GLU A 71 -8.04 -19.65 15.91
N HIS A 72 -7.87 -20.65 16.75
CA HIS A 72 -8.21 -22.04 16.39
C HIS A 72 -9.73 -22.23 16.39
N GLY A 73 -10.22 -23.15 15.57
CA GLY A 73 -11.60 -23.60 15.65
C GLY A 73 -11.84 -24.43 16.92
N GLU A 74 -13.03 -24.32 17.48
CA GLU A 74 -13.43 -25.09 18.63
C GLU A 74 -13.78 -26.54 18.25
N ALA A 75 -13.63 -27.43 19.20
CA ALA A 75 -14.05 -28.84 19.01
C ALA A 75 -15.58 -28.96 18.95
N GLY A 76 -16.06 -29.91 18.17
CA GLY A 76 -17.47 -30.26 18.12
C GLY A 76 -17.98 -30.80 19.48
N GLY A 77 -19.24 -30.53 19.74
CA GLY A 77 -19.93 -30.93 20.97
C GLY A 77 -20.84 -32.14 20.81
N ALA A 78 -21.64 -32.41 21.85
CA ALA A 78 -22.75 -33.35 21.84
C ALA A 78 -23.96 -32.82 21.05
N ASN A 79 -24.96 -33.68 20.81
CA ASN A 79 -26.20 -33.32 20.12
C ASN A 79 -25.99 -32.68 18.75
N ARG A 80 -24.94 -33.12 18.03
CA ARG A 80 -24.49 -32.58 16.74
C ARG A 80 -24.19 -31.08 16.79
N SER A 81 -23.78 -30.56 17.92
CA SER A 81 -23.38 -29.15 18.05
C SER A 81 -22.03 -28.95 17.40
N PHE A 82 -21.98 -28.06 16.41
CA PHE A 82 -20.73 -27.70 15.76
C PHE A 82 -19.88 -26.82 16.68
N GLY A 83 -18.56 -27.02 16.62
CA GLY A 83 -17.61 -26.11 17.24
C GLY A 83 -17.64 -24.72 16.53
N ALA A 84 -17.43 -23.65 17.28
CA ALA A 84 -17.34 -22.33 16.72
C ALA A 84 -16.11 -22.20 15.81
N ASP A 85 -16.26 -21.46 14.71
CA ASP A 85 -15.14 -21.10 13.85
C ASP A 85 -14.20 -20.11 14.56
N GLY A 86 -12.91 -20.30 14.39
CA GLY A 86 -11.90 -19.33 14.83
C GLY A 86 -12.03 -18.02 14.07
N LYS A 87 -11.81 -16.90 14.75
CA LYS A 87 -11.87 -15.57 14.16
C LYS A 87 -10.76 -15.34 13.17
N ASP A 88 -11.11 -14.77 12.02
CA ASP A 88 -10.16 -14.32 11.01
C ASP A 88 -9.44 -13.05 11.48
N ILE A 89 -8.18 -12.88 11.06
CA ILE A 89 -7.40 -11.67 11.29
C ILE A 89 -7.25 -10.92 9.97
N TYR A 90 -7.62 -9.65 10.00
CA TYR A 90 -7.44 -8.71 8.89
C TYR A 90 -6.20 -7.87 9.13
N LEU A 91 -5.25 -7.93 8.20
CA LEU A 91 -4.04 -7.12 8.19
C LEU A 91 -4.21 -6.04 7.13
N GLU A 92 -4.44 -4.82 7.58
CA GLU A 92 -4.58 -3.69 6.66
C GLU A 92 -3.20 -3.25 6.14
N VAL A 93 -3.09 -3.14 4.81
CA VAL A 93 -1.86 -2.76 4.11
C VAL A 93 -2.14 -1.66 3.10
N PRO A 94 -1.14 -0.79 2.80
CA PRO A 94 -1.25 0.20 1.74
C PRO A 94 -1.50 -0.44 0.38
N LEU A 95 -2.10 0.31 -0.54
CA LEU A 95 -2.22 -0.12 -1.93
C LEU A 95 -0.84 -0.23 -2.59
N GLY A 96 -0.68 -1.20 -3.49
CA GLY A 96 0.61 -1.52 -4.09
C GLY A 96 1.53 -2.36 -3.20
N THR A 97 1.01 -2.95 -2.12
CA THR A 97 1.77 -3.91 -1.31
C THR A 97 1.86 -5.24 -2.03
N ILE A 98 3.10 -5.70 -2.24
CA ILE A 98 3.40 -7.06 -2.71
C ILE A 98 3.66 -7.94 -1.51
N VAL A 99 3.06 -9.10 -1.55
CA VAL A 99 3.28 -10.15 -0.55
C VAL A 99 4.11 -11.25 -1.18
N LYS A 100 5.25 -11.54 -0.58
CA LYS A 100 6.15 -12.61 -0.99
C LYS A 100 6.29 -13.63 0.13
N ASP A 101 6.61 -14.85 -0.24
CA ASP A 101 7.13 -15.83 0.71
C ASP A 101 8.56 -15.42 1.10
N ALA A 102 8.86 -15.37 2.40
CA ALA A 102 10.14 -14.87 2.87
C ALA A 102 11.30 -15.88 2.71
N GLU A 103 11.00 -17.16 2.44
CA GLU A 103 12.00 -18.21 2.22
C GLU A 103 12.35 -18.34 0.74
N THR A 104 11.33 -18.31 -0.13
CA THR A 104 11.50 -18.51 -1.58
C THR A 104 11.63 -17.21 -2.36
N GLU A 105 11.30 -16.07 -1.76
CA GLU A 105 11.14 -14.74 -2.39
C GLU A 105 10.11 -14.70 -3.53
N GLU A 106 9.30 -15.75 -3.64
CA GLU A 106 8.27 -15.86 -4.66
C GLU A 106 7.11 -14.91 -4.34
N VAL A 107 6.63 -14.19 -5.37
CA VAL A 107 5.48 -13.30 -5.24
C VAL A 107 4.22 -14.14 -5.14
N LEU A 108 3.52 -14.03 -4.02
CA LEU A 108 2.26 -14.73 -3.78
C LEU A 108 1.08 -13.96 -4.41
N PHE A 109 0.99 -12.65 -4.13
CA PHE A 109 -0.04 -11.76 -4.68
C PHE A 109 0.33 -10.29 -4.41
N GLU A 110 -0.47 -9.40 -5.00
CA GLU A 110 -0.37 -7.94 -4.83
C GLU A 110 -1.72 -7.37 -4.45
N ILE A 111 -1.74 -6.37 -3.56
CA ILE A 111 -2.92 -5.62 -3.16
C ILE A 111 -2.91 -4.28 -3.90
N THR A 112 -3.85 -4.09 -4.84
CA THR A 112 -3.90 -2.92 -5.73
C THR A 112 -5.13 -2.04 -5.56
N GLU A 113 -6.21 -2.57 -4.94
CA GLU A 113 -7.48 -1.88 -4.83
C GLU A 113 -7.88 -1.64 -3.37
N ASP A 114 -8.58 -0.54 -3.12
CA ASP A 114 -9.12 -0.24 -1.79
C ASP A 114 -10.19 -1.26 -1.41
N GLY A 115 -10.09 -1.77 -0.18
CA GLY A 115 -11.00 -2.83 0.29
C GLY A 115 -10.76 -4.21 -0.31
N GLN A 116 -9.79 -4.41 -1.21
CA GLN A 116 -9.41 -5.72 -1.73
C GLN A 116 -8.98 -6.64 -0.57
N GLU A 117 -9.61 -7.80 -0.47
CA GLU A 117 -9.29 -8.81 0.55
C GLU A 117 -8.72 -10.06 -0.10
N VAL A 118 -7.54 -10.49 0.36
CA VAL A 118 -6.86 -11.69 -0.12
C VAL A 118 -6.48 -12.57 1.07
N ILE A 119 -6.89 -13.84 1.02
CA ILE A 119 -6.52 -14.83 2.05
C ILE A 119 -5.05 -15.20 1.82
N ALA A 120 -4.17 -14.74 2.71
CA ALA A 120 -2.75 -15.08 2.69
C ALA A 120 -2.49 -16.49 3.24
N LEU A 121 -3.14 -16.84 4.35
CA LEU A 121 -3.02 -18.15 4.97
C LEU A 121 -4.42 -18.70 5.32
N ARG A 122 -4.67 -19.92 4.90
CA ARG A 122 -5.97 -20.55 5.13
C ARG A 122 -5.97 -21.27 6.48
N GLY A 123 -7.02 -21.04 7.28
CA GLY A 123 -7.28 -21.82 8.49
C GLY A 123 -7.58 -23.28 8.19
N GLY A 124 -7.17 -24.14 9.10
CA GLY A 124 -7.41 -25.57 9.00
C GLY A 124 -8.91 -25.90 9.02
N LYS A 125 -9.32 -26.91 8.28
CA LYS A 125 -10.71 -27.40 8.31
C LYS A 125 -11.01 -28.12 9.62
N GLY A 126 -12.21 -27.91 10.17
CA GLY A 126 -12.72 -28.68 11.29
C GLY A 126 -12.87 -30.16 10.95
N GLY A 127 -12.64 -31.01 11.92
CA GLY A 127 -12.81 -32.45 11.79
C GLY A 127 -14.28 -32.84 11.83
N LEU A 128 -14.66 -33.90 11.12
CA LEU A 128 -16.03 -34.43 11.14
C LEU A 128 -16.32 -35.19 12.41
N GLY A 129 -17.51 -34.99 12.98
CA GLY A 129 -18.03 -35.72 14.12
C GLY A 129 -18.39 -37.18 13.78
N ASN A 130 -18.55 -38.03 14.82
CA ASN A 130 -18.78 -39.45 14.63
C ASN A 130 -20.11 -39.76 13.93
N TRP A 131 -21.10 -38.89 13.95
CA TRP A 131 -22.37 -39.11 13.29
C TRP A 131 -22.27 -39.25 11.75
N HIS A 132 -21.25 -38.66 11.14
CA HIS A 132 -20.95 -38.80 9.72
C HIS A 132 -20.46 -40.19 9.32
N PHE A 133 -19.87 -40.94 10.28
CA PHE A 133 -19.29 -42.26 10.05
C PHE A 133 -20.24 -43.40 10.36
N ARG A 134 -21.50 -43.09 10.65
CA ARG A 134 -22.53 -44.09 10.85
C ARG A 134 -22.87 -44.78 9.55
N THR A 135 -22.73 -46.11 9.53
CA THR A 135 -23.11 -46.98 8.41
C THR A 135 -24.03 -48.10 8.88
N ALA A 136 -24.59 -48.88 7.96
CA ALA A 136 -25.41 -50.04 8.27
C ALA A 136 -24.66 -51.11 9.13
N THR A 137 -23.35 -51.24 8.86
CA THR A 137 -22.48 -52.19 9.57
C THR A 137 -21.80 -51.59 10.79
N ASN A 138 -21.62 -50.28 10.85
CA ASN A 138 -21.04 -49.55 11.98
C ASN A 138 -22.02 -48.47 12.47
N GLN A 139 -22.97 -48.88 13.32
CA GLN A 139 -24.04 -47.98 13.78
C GLN A 139 -23.60 -47.06 14.94
N THR A 140 -22.50 -47.36 15.62
CA THR A 140 -21.98 -46.57 16.75
C THR A 140 -20.47 -46.33 16.63
N PRO A 141 -20.02 -45.56 15.62
CA PRO A 141 -18.60 -45.26 15.49
C PRO A 141 -18.09 -44.49 16.71
N ARG A 142 -16.96 -44.95 17.27
CA ARG A 142 -16.30 -44.35 18.43
C ARG A 142 -15.04 -43.58 18.03
N TYR A 143 -15.07 -42.95 16.85
CA TYR A 143 -14.01 -42.11 16.34
C TYR A 143 -14.60 -40.91 15.64
N ALA A 144 -13.87 -39.84 15.63
CA ALA A 144 -14.13 -38.61 14.87
C ALA A 144 -12.84 -38.19 14.19
N GLN A 145 -12.93 -37.30 13.21
CA GLN A 145 -11.74 -36.77 12.57
C GLN A 145 -11.09 -35.67 13.43
N PRO A 146 -9.77 -35.63 13.56
CA PRO A 146 -9.08 -34.46 14.07
C PRO A 146 -9.27 -33.30 13.12
N GLY A 147 -9.22 -32.07 13.62
CA GLY A 147 -9.13 -30.90 12.78
C GLY A 147 -7.81 -30.89 11.99
N LEU A 148 -7.82 -30.30 10.81
CA LEU A 148 -6.61 -30.12 10.02
C LEU A 148 -5.78 -28.97 10.59
N PRO A 149 -4.44 -29.03 10.48
CA PRO A 149 -3.59 -27.91 10.87
C PRO A 149 -3.83 -26.70 9.95
N GLY A 150 -3.65 -25.50 10.47
CA GLY A 150 -3.55 -24.28 9.72
C GLY A 150 -2.19 -24.16 9.04
N GLU A 151 -2.01 -23.08 8.30
CA GLU A 151 -0.76 -22.74 7.61
C GLU A 151 0.05 -21.76 8.46
N GLU A 152 1.38 -21.93 8.45
CA GLU A 152 2.32 -21.01 9.09
C GLU A 152 3.37 -20.62 8.06
N ARG A 153 3.62 -19.30 7.91
CA ARG A 153 4.64 -18.77 6.98
C ARG A 153 5.23 -17.47 7.49
N GLU A 154 6.47 -17.23 7.10
CA GLU A 154 7.05 -15.91 7.11
C GLU A 154 6.71 -15.20 5.80
N LEU A 155 6.00 -14.08 5.90
CA LEU A 155 5.62 -13.26 4.76
C LEU A 155 6.47 -12.02 4.71
N LEU A 156 6.89 -11.67 3.50
CA LEU A 156 7.60 -10.46 3.20
C LEU A 156 6.63 -9.49 2.56
N LEU A 157 6.38 -8.38 3.23
CA LEU A 157 5.56 -7.29 2.71
C LEU A 157 6.49 -6.24 2.11
N GLU A 158 6.31 -5.91 0.85
CA GLU A 158 7.08 -4.92 0.11
C GLU A 158 6.13 -3.92 -0.54
N LEU A 159 6.30 -2.65 -0.24
CA LEU A 159 5.48 -1.58 -0.81
C LEU A 159 6.12 -1.08 -2.09
N LYS A 160 5.46 -1.29 -3.23
CA LYS A 160 5.92 -0.85 -4.56
C LYS A 160 5.58 0.60 -4.90
N VAL A 161 4.66 1.22 -4.17
CA VAL A 161 4.26 2.60 -4.43
C VAL A 161 5.31 3.53 -3.85
N LEU A 162 5.97 4.30 -4.73
CA LEU A 162 6.98 5.25 -4.30
C LEU A 162 6.37 6.57 -3.83
N ALA A 163 5.34 7.08 -4.50
CA ALA A 163 4.69 8.34 -4.13
C ALA A 163 3.36 8.53 -4.87
N ASP A 164 2.47 9.32 -4.28
CA ASP A 164 1.23 9.78 -4.91
C ASP A 164 1.52 10.92 -5.89
N VAL A 165 2.50 11.78 -5.54
CA VAL A 165 2.92 12.93 -6.33
C VAL A 165 4.40 12.83 -6.70
N GLY A 166 4.70 12.79 -7.99
CA GLY A 166 6.06 12.83 -8.51
C GLY A 166 6.49 14.26 -8.88
N LEU A 167 7.65 14.71 -8.37
CA LEU A 167 8.24 16.01 -8.72
C LEU A 167 9.02 15.93 -10.02
N VAL A 168 8.71 16.82 -10.94
CA VAL A 168 9.37 16.95 -12.26
C VAL A 168 9.91 18.37 -12.41
N GLY A 169 11.15 18.54 -12.81
CA GLY A 169 11.73 19.86 -13.01
C GLY A 169 13.23 19.81 -13.22
N PHE A 170 13.80 20.86 -13.79
CA PHE A 170 15.24 20.99 -14.02
C PHE A 170 16.05 21.01 -12.72
N PRO A 171 17.37 20.73 -12.78
CA PRO A 171 18.26 21.02 -11.66
C PRO A 171 18.07 22.45 -11.15
N ASN A 172 18.13 22.63 -9.84
CA ASN A 172 17.96 23.92 -9.17
C ASN A 172 16.58 24.60 -9.34
N ALA A 173 15.57 23.93 -9.91
CA ALA A 173 14.19 24.43 -9.96
C ALA A 173 13.52 24.54 -8.59
N GLY A 174 14.15 24.05 -7.51
CA GLY A 174 13.63 24.13 -6.16
C GLY A 174 12.90 22.88 -5.67
N LYS A 175 12.99 21.74 -6.36
CA LYS A 175 12.31 20.46 -5.99
C LYS A 175 12.61 20.02 -4.57
N SER A 176 13.88 19.82 -4.25
CA SER A 176 14.29 19.32 -2.91
C SER A 176 14.02 20.35 -1.82
N THR A 177 14.09 21.65 -2.13
CA THR A 177 13.71 22.72 -1.19
C THR A 177 12.22 22.69 -0.94
N LEU A 178 11.39 22.57 -1.97
CA LEU A 178 9.95 22.43 -1.82
C LEU A 178 9.62 21.19 -0.97
N LEU A 179 10.23 20.05 -1.29
CA LEU A 179 10.01 18.81 -0.54
C LEU A 179 10.34 18.99 0.94
N SER A 180 11.43 19.65 1.28
CA SER A 180 11.83 19.88 2.69
C SER A 180 10.90 20.81 3.46
N VAL A 181 10.22 21.74 2.77
CA VAL A 181 9.33 22.73 3.38
C VAL A 181 7.89 22.20 3.50
N ILE A 182 7.44 21.43 2.49
CA ILE A 182 6.05 20.95 2.41
C ILE A 182 5.79 19.74 3.30
N THR A 183 6.84 18.97 3.62
CA THR A 183 6.74 17.72 4.38
C THR A 183 6.74 17.95 5.89
N SER A 184 5.97 17.13 6.61
CA SER A 184 5.85 17.18 8.08
C SER A 184 7.07 16.63 8.81
N ALA A 185 7.85 15.78 8.14
CA ALA A 185 9.09 15.20 8.65
C ALA A 185 10.21 15.39 7.63
N LYS A 186 11.48 15.37 8.08
CA LYS A 186 12.62 15.45 7.15
C LYS A 186 12.49 14.39 6.06
N PRO A 187 12.60 14.77 4.77
CA PRO A 187 12.57 13.84 3.67
C PRO A 187 13.57 12.69 3.89
N LYS A 188 13.15 11.48 3.62
CA LYS A 188 13.99 10.29 3.77
C LYS A 188 14.55 9.91 2.41
N ILE A 189 15.85 9.72 2.33
CA ILE A 189 16.50 9.10 1.18
C ILE A 189 16.17 7.61 1.25
N GLY A 190 15.37 7.12 0.31
CA GLY A 190 15.02 5.71 0.22
C GLY A 190 16.18 4.90 -0.38
N ASP A 191 16.62 3.86 0.31
CA ASP A 191 17.62 2.90 -0.20
C ASP A 191 16.85 1.69 -0.74
N TYR A 192 16.36 1.83 -1.96
CA TYR A 192 15.59 0.78 -2.60
C TYR A 192 16.51 -0.10 -3.43
N PRO A 193 16.54 -1.43 -3.22
CA PRO A 193 17.44 -2.35 -3.91
C PRO A 193 17.26 -2.39 -5.43
N PHE A 194 16.15 -1.82 -5.91
CA PHE A 194 15.79 -1.75 -7.34
C PHE A 194 15.98 -0.36 -7.95
N THR A 195 16.50 0.65 -7.20
CA THR A 195 16.75 2.00 -7.71
C THR A 195 18.24 2.27 -7.84
N THR A 196 18.67 2.70 -9.01
CA THR A 196 20.06 3.15 -9.25
C THR A 196 20.31 4.53 -8.62
N LEU A 197 19.24 5.33 -8.46
CA LEU A 197 19.24 6.64 -7.81
C LEU A 197 18.26 6.61 -6.64
N LYS A 198 18.69 7.12 -5.49
CA LYS A 198 17.90 7.15 -4.26
C LYS A 198 16.88 8.30 -4.31
N PRO A 199 15.56 8.02 -4.39
CA PRO A 199 14.56 9.08 -4.35
C PRO A 199 14.48 9.71 -2.97
N ASN A 200 14.22 11.01 -2.93
CA ASN A 200 13.86 11.69 -1.69
C ASN A 200 12.34 11.64 -1.52
N LEU A 201 11.88 10.94 -0.50
CA LEU A 201 10.46 10.81 -0.18
C LEU A 201 10.09 11.72 0.99
N GLY A 202 8.92 12.33 0.91
CA GLY A 202 8.38 13.14 1.99
C GLY A 202 6.88 12.96 2.14
N ILE A 203 6.42 12.91 3.39
CA ILE A 203 5.00 12.84 3.71
C ILE A 203 4.49 14.26 3.87
N VAL A 204 3.46 14.58 3.11
CA VAL A 204 2.77 15.87 3.15
C VAL A 204 1.45 15.69 3.90
N GLU A 205 1.30 16.37 5.01
CA GLU A 205 0.06 16.40 5.78
C GLU A 205 -0.77 17.63 5.41
N ASN A 206 -2.07 17.45 5.24
CA ASN A 206 -3.04 18.52 5.05
C ASN A 206 -3.88 18.74 6.33
N ARG A 207 -4.76 19.74 6.33
CA ARG A 207 -5.53 20.20 7.52
C ARG A 207 -6.47 19.15 8.11
N ASP A 208 -6.96 18.23 7.30
CA ASP A 208 -7.98 17.22 7.67
C ASP A 208 -7.38 15.85 8.03
N PHE A 209 -6.15 15.81 8.55
CA PHE A 209 -5.39 14.58 8.85
C PHE A 209 -5.20 13.64 7.66
N GLN A 210 -5.51 14.11 6.45
CA GLN A 210 -5.17 13.42 5.23
C GLN A 210 -3.70 13.65 4.90
N SER A 211 -3.04 12.65 4.38
CA SER A 211 -1.64 12.73 3.99
C SER A 211 -1.39 12.00 2.69
N PHE A 212 -0.39 12.46 1.95
CA PHE A 212 0.08 11.81 0.73
C PHE A 212 1.61 11.82 0.68
N VAL A 213 2.18 10.94 -0.11
CA VAL A 213 3.62 10.83 -0.30
C VAL A 213 4.03 11.60 -1.56
N MET A 214 5.04 12.45 -1.41
CA MET A 214 5.66 13.17 -2.51
C MET A 214 7.10 12.68 -2.72
N ALA A 215 7.49 12.45 -3.96
CA ALA A 215 8.82 12.00 -4.31
C ALA A 215 9.55 13.02 -5.20
N ASP A 216 10.77 13.39 -4.82
CA ASP A 216 11.75 13.98 -5.73
C ASP A 216 12.48 12.84 -6.42
N ILE A 217 12.27 12.72 -7.72
CA ILE A 217 12.82 11.66 -8.56
C ILE A 217 14.03 12.20 -9.30
N PRO A 218 15.27 12.00 -8.77
CA PRO A 218 16.48 12.48 -9.44
C PRO A 218 16.64 11.78 -10.78
N GLY A 219 17.09 12.52 -11.82
CA GLY A 219 17.50 11.92 -13.08
C GLY A 219 16.41 11.68 -14.12
N ILE A 220 15.16 12.16 -13.92
CA ILE A 220 14.18 12.20 -15.03
C ILE A 220 14.72 13.06 -16.18
N ILE A 221 15.57 14.07 -15.90
CA ILE A 221 16.04 15.06 -16.85
C ILE A 221 17.54 14.97 -17.12
N GLU A 222 18.33 14.44 -16.19
CA GLU A 222 19.79 14.32 -16.36
C GLU A 222 20.16 12.99 -17.03
N GLY A 223 20.26 12.96 -18.37
CA GLY A 223 20.86 11.85 -19.12
C GLY A 223 19.94 10.70 -19.47
N ALA A 224 18.62 10.85 -19.39
CA ALA A 224 17.66 9.84 -19.83
C ALA A 224 17.80 9.52 -21.34
N ALA A 225 18.23 10.51 -22.15
CA ALA A 225 18.49 10.35 -23.58
C ALA A 225 19.84 9.66 -23.91
N GLU A 226 20.78 9.58 -22.96
CA GLU A 226 22.13 9.03 -23.21
C GLU A 226 22.27 7.53 -22.87
N GLY A 227 21.19 6.81 -22.58
CA GLY A 227 21.22 5.35 -22.43
C GLY A 227 22.01 4.82 -21.22
N LYS A 228 22.42 5.66 -20.29
CA LYS A 228 22.96 5.23 -18.99
C LYS A 228 21.82 4.90 -18.03
N GLY A 229 21.19 3.82 -18.35
CA GLY A 229 20.24 3.02 -17.64
C GLY A 229 19.78 3.45 -16.24
N LEU A 230 18.73 4.26 -16.17
CA LEU A 230 17.78 4.13 -15.08
C LEU A 230 17.05 2.80 -15.32
N GLY A 231 17.28 1.81 -14.44
CA GLY A 231 16.78 0.48 -14.66
C GLY A 231 15.26 0.47 -14.91
N HIS A 232 14.80 -0.35 -15.85
CA HIS A 232 13.39 -0.56 -16.20
C HIS A 232 12.46 -0.79 -14.98
N PHE A 233 13.02 -1.16 -13.84
CA PHE A 233 12.29 -1.37 -12.58
C PHE A 233 11.89 -0.06 -11.89
N PHE A 234 12.71 1.00 -11.98
CA PHE A 234 12.38 2.31 -11.39
C PHE A 234 11.22 2.99 -12.11
N LEU A 235 11.08 2.73 -13.39
CA LEU A 235 10.05 3.27 -14.28
C LEU A 235 8.63 2.82 -13.93
N ARG A 236 8.47 1.55 -13.55
CA ARG A 236 7.18 1.01 -13.11
C ARG A 236 6.64 1.71 -11.86
N HIS A 237 7.49 2.33 -11.07
CA HIS A 237 7.06 3.03 -9.85
C HIS A 237 6.54 4.44 -10.14
N ILE A 238 7.08 5.12 -11.18
CA ILE A 238 6.53 6.40 -11.65
C ILE A 238 5.19 6.18 -12.36
N GLU A 239 5.03 5.06 -13.03
CA GLU A 239 3.77 4.65 -13.66
C GLU A 239 2.61 4.59 -12.66
N ARG A 240 2.88 4.42 -11.39
CA ARG A 240 1.87 4.33 -10.32
C ARG A 240 1.62 5.64 -9.56
N ASN A 241 2.39 6.71 -9.80
CA ASN A 241 2.07 8.01 -9.25
C ASN A 241 0.76 8.52 -9.86
N SER A 242 -0.15 9.01 -9.03
CA SER A 242 -1.45 9.50 -9.49
C SER A 242 -1.32 10.88 -10.17
N LEU A 243 -0.30 11.69 -9.78
CA LEU A 243 -0.15 13.05 -10.21
C LEU A 243 1.33 13.43 -10.42
N LEU A 244 1.60 14.27 -11.45
CA LEU A 244 2.90 14.86 -11.70
C LEU A 244 2.88 16.35 -11.39
N LEU A 245 3.76 16.78 -10.50
CA LEU A 245 3.97 18.19 -10.16
C LEU A 245 5.22 18.73 -10.87
N PHE A 246 5.02 19.55 -11.90
CA PHE A 246 6.09 20.23 -12.60
C PHE A 246 6.52 21.46 -11.83
N ILE A 247 7.82 21.59 -11.55
CA ILE A 247 8.39 22.73 -10.85
C ILE A 247 9.28 23.50 -11.83
N ILE A 248 8.86 24.73 -12.14
CA ILE A 248 9.54 25.63 -13.04
C ILE A 248 9.85 26.92 -12.29
N PRO A 249 11.11 27.37 -12.27
CA PRO A 249 11.46 28.56 -11.53
C PRO A 249 10.94 29.82 -12.23
N ALA A 250 10.52 30.82 -11.45
CA ALA A 250 10.00 32.08 -11.97
C ALA A 250 11.06 32.94 -12.70
N ASP A 251 12.34 32.66 -12.43
CA ASP A 251 13.50 33.27 -13.12
C ASP A 251 13.88 32.55 -14.43
N ALA A 252 13.06 31.61 -14.91
CA ALA A 252 13.26 31.00 -16.21
C ALA A 252 13.03 31.99 -17.36
N ASN A 253 13.81 31.86 -18.42
CA ASN A 253 13.69 32.75 -19.60
C ASN A 253 12.33 32.59 -20.32
N ASP A 254 11.80 31.36 -20.37
CA ASP A 254 10.48 31.03 -20.93
C ASP A 254 9.91 29.81 -20.19
N ILE A 255 8.94 30.07 -19.33
CA ILE A 255 8.29 29.07 -18.48
C ILE A 255 7.54 28.02 -19.32
N VAL A 256 6.92 28.47 -20.43
CA VAL A 256 6.16 27.58 -21.32
C VAL A 256 7.09 26.65 -22.08
N ALA A 257 8.19 27.21 -22.63
CA ALA A 257 9.20 26.41 -23.32
C ALA A 257 9.85 25.37 -22.37
N GLU A 258 10.17 25.74 -21.13
CA GLU A 258 10.69 24.80 -20.16
C GLU A 258 9.68 23.67 -19.83
N TYR A 259 8.40 24.01 -19.69
CA TYR A 259 7.35 23.00 -19.50
C TYR A 259 7.27 22.02 -20.68
N GLU A 260 7.33 22.52 -21.92
CA GLU A 260 7.29 21.68 -23.12
C GLU A 260 8.52 20.77 -23.23
N ILE A 261 9.71 21.27 -22.89
CA ILE A 261 10.94 20.46 -22.86
C ILE A 261 10.79 19.31 -21.85
N LEU A 262 10.34 19.61 -20.62
CA LEU A 262 10.10 18.60 -19.57
C LEU A 262 9.08 17.56 -20.03
N LEU A 263 8.03 17.97 -20.70
CA LEU A 263 6.98 17.12 -21.21
C LEU A 263 7.50 16.20 -22.32
N ASN A 264 8.35 16.73 -23.22
CA ASN A 264 8.98 15.94 -24.26
C ASN A 264 9.99 14.93 -23.70
N GLU A 265 10.73 15.28 -22.65
CA GLU A 265 11.63 14.33 -21.98
C GLU A 265 10.83 13.20 -21.31
N LEU A 266 9.73 13.50 -20.62
CA LEU A 266 8.83 12.47 -20.09
C LEU A 266 8.27 11.56 -21.19
N LYS A 267 7.89 12.15 -22.34
CA LYS A 267 7.38 11.37 -23.49
C LYS A 267 8.41 10.41 -24.06
N LYS A 268 9.67 10.85 -24.17
CA LYS A 268 10.77 10.00 -24.63
C LYS A 268 11.03 8.85 -23.66
N TYR A 269 10.80 9.13 -22.40
CA TYR A 269 11.07 8.20 -21.32
C TYR A 269 9.96 7.13 -21.18
N ASN A 270 8.70 7.54 -21.00
CA ASN A 270 7.52 6.70 -21.04
C ASN A 270 6.29 7.52 -21.48
N PRO A 271 5.74 7.25 -22.68
CA PRO A 271 4.55 7.95 -23.17
C PRO A 271 3.34 7.89 -22.25
N GLU A 272 3.17 6.82 -21.45
CA GLU A 272 2.04 6.65 -20.53
C GLU A 272 2.02 7.69 -19.40
N LEU A 273 3.17 8.30 -19.08
CA LEU A 273 3.25 9.39 -18.12
C LEU A 273 2.50 10.65 -18.57
N LEU A 274 2.25 10.77 -19.87
CA LEU A 274 1.48 11.90 -20.42
C LEU A 274 -0.02 11.79 -20.16
N ASP A 275 -0.53 10.62 -19.80
CA ASP A 275 -1.94 10.41 -19.51
C ASP A 275 -2.29 10.78 -18.05
N LYS A 276 -1.25 11.03 -17.22
CA LYS A 276 -1.42 11.38 -15.81
C LYS A 276 -1.88 12.82 -15.61
N GLN A 277 -2.57 13.04 -14.49
CA GLN A 277 -2.92 14.38 -14.05
C GLN A 277 -1.65 15.20 -13.82
N ARG A 278 -1.68 16.48 -14.22
CA ARG A 278 -0.54 17.40 -14.16
C ARG A 278 -0.90 18.72 -13.50
N LEU A 279 0.01 19.21 -12.68
CA LEU A 279 -0.04 20.53 -12.07
C LEU A 279 1.31 21.21 -12.25
N VAL A 280 1.33 22.51 -12.53
CA VAL A 280 2.56 23.29 -12.66
C VAL A 280 2.70 24.21 -11.45
N ALA A 281 3.85 24.18 -10.78
CA ALA A 281 4.20 25.10 -9.71
C ALA A 281 5.32 26.03 -10.18
N ILE A 282 5.02 27.33 -10.27
CA ILE A 282 6.01 28.36 -10.58
C ILE A 282 6.72 28.68 -9.26
N SER A 283 7.92 28.15 -9.09
CA SER A 283 8.72 28.29 -7.88
C SER A 283 9.47 29.62 -7.83
N LYS A 284 10.05 29.96 -6.67
CA LYS A 284 10.80 31.21 -6.44
C LYS A 284 9.96 32.48 -6.73
N SER A 285 8.65 32.44 -6.51
CA SER A 285 7.76 33.58 -6.76
C SER A 285 8.03 34.79 -5.84
N ASP A 286 8.85 34.62 -4.81
CA ASP A 286 9.36 35.69 -3.94
C ASP A 286 10.35 36.66 -4.66
N MET A 287 10.90 36.22 -5.80
CA MET A 287 11.78 37.08 -6.63
C MET A 287 11.00 37.98 -7.57
N LEU A 288 9.68 37.81 -7.71
CA LEU A 288 8.83 38.57 -8.60
C LEU A 288 8.16 39.73 -7.80
N ASP A 289 8.14 40.90 -8.39
CA ASP A 289 7.23 41.97 -7.96
C ASP A 289 5.80 41.71 -8.44
N GLU A 290 4.84 42.51 -7.97
CA GLU A 290 3.42 42.32 -8.30
C GLU A 290 3.13 42.56 -9.79
N GLU A 291 3.83 43.52 -10.43
CA GLU A 291 3.64 43.86 -11.83
C GLU A 291 4.15 42.73 -12.74
N LEU A 292 5.33 42.20 -12.43
CA LEU A 292 5.94 41.10 -13.19
C LEU A 292 5.14 39.80 -12.99
N MET A 293 4.68 39.54 -11.77
CA MET A 293 3.83 38.40 -11.50
C MET A 293 2.52 38.45 -12.30
N ALA A 294 1.86 39.62 -12.38
CA ALA A 294 0.66 39.82 -13.18
C ALA A 294 0.91 39.65 -14.68
N ALA A 295 2.08 40.12 -15.17
CA ALA A 295 2.47 39.93 -16.57
C ALA A 295 2.67 38.46 -16.93
N ILE A 296 3.41 37.70 -16.09
CA ILE A 296 3.64 36.27 -16.26
C ILE A 296 2.31 35.49 -16.15
N ASP A 297 1.45 35.83 -15.19
CA ASP A 297 0.14 35.19 -15.03
C ASP A 297 -0.73 35.34 -16.29
N LYS A 298 -0.77 36.53 -16.88
CA LYS A 298 -1.49 36.79 -18.12
C LYS A 298 -0.92 35.99 -19.30
N GLU A 299 0.39 35.86 -19.39
CA GLU A 299 1.06 35.07 -20.42
C GLU A 299 0.78 33.58 -20.27
N LEU A 300 0.91 33.05 -19.04
CA LEU A 300 0.66 31.65 -18.74
C LEU A 300 -0.81 31.29 -18.96
N ALA A 301 -1.74 32.15 -18.56
CA ALA A 301 -3.17 31.93 -18.81
C ALA A 301 -3.52 31.82 -20.30
N ALA A 302 -2.77 32.50 -21.16
CA ALA A 302 -2.96 32.45 -22.62
C ALA A 302 -2.33 31.21 -23.28
N LYS A 303 -1.19 30.75 -22.77
CA LYS A 303 -0.36 29.72 -23.44
C LYS A 303 -0.42 28.34 -22.76
N LEU A 304 -0.52 28.30 -21.43
CA LEU A 304 -0.46 27.07 -20.68
C LEU A 304 -1.86 26.46 -20.51
N LYS A 305 -2.08 25.26 -21.05
CA LYS A 305 -3.38 24.55 -21.00
C LYS A 305 -3.57 23.68 -19.75
N VAL A 306 -2.64 23.74 -18.81
CA VAL A 306 -2.66 22.98 -17.55
C VAL A 306 -2.77 23.96 -16.39
N PRO A 307 -3.40 23.56 -15.27
CA PRO A 307 -3.47 24.42 -14.09
C PRO A 307 -2.08 24.69 -13.52
N TYR A 308 -1.91 25.90 -13.00
CA TYR A 308 -0.64 26.34 -12.41
C TYR A 308 -0.86 27.17 -11.15
N LEU A 309 0.18 27.23 -10.31
CA LEU A 309 0.22 27.99 -9.07
C LEU A 309 1.59 28.64 -8.87
N PHE A 310 1.60 29.88 -8.36
CA PHE A 310 2.83 30.51 -7.90
C PHE A 310 3.13 30.10 -6.46
N ILE A 311 4.36 29.67 -6.21
CA ILE A 311 4.82 29.22 -4.90
C ILE A 311 6.19 29.80 -4.56
N SER A 312 6.44 29.97 -3.27
CA SER A 312 7.77 30.23 -2.74
C SER A 312 8.03 29.33 -1.53
N SER A 313 9.02 28.48 -1.66
CA SER A 313 9.47 27.64 -0.54
C SER A 313 10.18 28.44 0.54
N VAL A 314 10.72 29.62 0.22
CA VAL A 314 11.45 30.48 1.16
C VAL A 314 10.47 31.30 2.02
N SER A 315 9.50 31.97 1.38
CA SER A 315 8.50 32.78 2.07
C SER A 315 7.28 32.01 2.56
N GLY A 316 7.10 30.76 2.13
CA GLY A 316 5.91 29.95 2.40
C GLY A 316 4.67 30.35 1.57
N LYS A 317 4.78 31.38 0.71
CA LYS A 317 3.65 31.86 -0.11
C LYS A 317 3.19 30.76 -1.06
N GLY A 318 1.88 30.50 -1.12
CA GLY A 318 1.28 29.52 -2.03
C GLY A 318 1.42 28.06 -1.62
N ILE A 319 2.22 27.71 -0.60
CA ILE A 319 2.47 26.31 -0.18
C ILE A 319 1.18 25.63 0.31
N GLN A 320 0.38 26.31 1.14
CA GLN A 320 -0.87 25.72 1.61
C GLN A 320 -1.87 25.52 0.47
N LYS A 321 -1.97 26.48 -0.45
CA LYS A 321 -2.83 26.36 -1.64
C LYS A 321 -2.38 25.20 -2.54
N LEU A 322 -1.07 24.97 -2.64
CA LEU A 322 -0.51 23.82 -3.35
C LEU A 322 -0.94 22.50 -2.68
N LYS A 323 -0.84 22.39 -1.36
CA LYS A 323 -1.29 21.21 -0.61
C LYS A 323 -2.76 20.89 -0.87
N ASP A 324 -3.62 21.91 -0.76
CA ASP A 324 -5.07 21.79 -0.94
C ASP A 324 -5.40 21.36 -2.39
N GLU A 325 -4.71 21.91 -3.39
CA GLU A 325 -4.94 21.57 -4.81
C GLU A 325 -4.43 20.16 -5.16
N LEU A 326 -3.29 19.75 -4.60
CA LEU A 326 -2.78 18.39 -4.77
C LEU A 326 -3.74 17.36 -4.17
N MET A 327 -4.20 17.60 -2.94
CA MET A 327 -5.13 16.71 -2.26
C MET A 327 -6.43 16.54 -3.03
N LYS A 328 -7.03 17.66 -3.45
CA LYS A 328 -8.26 17.66 -4.25
C LYS A 328 -8.15 16.83 -5.53
N ARG A 329 -6.96 16.78 -6.14
CA ARG A 329 -6.70 16.01 -7.37
C ARG A 329 -6.41 14.55 -7.12
N LEU A 330 -5.90 14.20 -5.96
CA LEU A 330 -5.67 12.81 -5.55
C LEU A 330 -6.98 12.13 -5.12
N ASP A 331 -7.98 12.89 -4.66
CA ASP A 331 -9.29 12.38 -4.26
C ASP A 331 -10.27 12.18 -5.43
N ASN A 332 -9.95 12.72 -6.63
CA ASN A 332 -10.73 12.58 -7.88
C ASN A 332 -10.14 11.53 -8.82
#